data_bd21b20bcac7d640b2fabb9b2dbbc016
#
_entry.id   bd21b20bcac7d640b2fabb9b2dbbc016
#
_cell.length_a   1.000
_cell.length_b   1.000
_cell.length_c   1.000
_cell.angle_alpha   90.00
_cell.angle_beta   90.00
_cell.angle_gamma   90.00
#
_symmetry.space_group_name_H-M   'P 1'
#
loop_
_entity.id
_entity.type
_entity.pdbx_description
1 polymer ?
#
loop_
_entity_poly.entity_id
_entity_poly.type
_entity_poly.pdbx_seq_one_letter_code
_entity_poly.pdbx_strand_id
1 'polypeptide(L)'
;MEKDELIYQFHDTGLLTTAMTHSSYANEHRDQHIQNNERLEFLGDSILGLVSADYVFHRYPHVPEGQLTKLRAAVVCEQTLYEVAKELGLDHLLLLGRGEENGGGRKRPSVLADSGEALVVNIAVEQNLHGK
;
A
#
# COMPACT_ATOMS: atom_id res chain seq x y z
N MET A 1 0.55 -9.32 -14.37
CA MET A 1 1.96 -9.06 -13.97
C MET A 1 2.35 -9.96 -12.85
N GLU A 2 3.47 -10.61 -12.97
CA GLU A 2 4.01 -11.47 -11.93
C GLU A 2 4.77 -10.65 -10.90
N LYS A 3 4.98 -11.23 -9.70
CA LYS A 3 5.75 -10.56 -8.64
C LYS A 3 7.14 -10.15 -9.13
N ASP A 4 7.74 -10.95 -10.00
CA ASP A 4 9.09 -10.70 -10.52
C ASP A 4 9.16 -9.48 -11.41
N GLU A 5 8.02 -9.02 -11.92
CA GLU A 5 7.94 -7.89 -12.83
C GLU A 5 7.77 -6.55 -12.14
N LEU A 6 7.67 -6.56 -10.80
CA LEU A 6 7.61 -5.31 -10.04
C LEU A 6 8.96 -4.60 -10.13
N ILE A 7 8.90 -3.26 -10.14
CA ILE A 7 10.12 -2.44 -10.16
C ILE A 7 11.01 -2.76 -8.97
N TYR A 8 10.39 -2.98 -7.81
CA TYR A 8 11.10 -3.32 -6.58
C TYR A 8 11.08 -4.84 -6.38
N GLN A 9 12.25 -5.40 -6.15
CA GLN A 9 12.41 -6.83 -5.89
C GLN A 9 12.29 -7.09 -4.39
N PHE A 10 11.34 -7.93 -4.00
CA PHE A 10 11.06 -8.19 -2.58
C PHE A 10 11.79 -9.45 -2.10
N HIS A 11 12.48 -9.31 -0.98
CA HIS A 11 13.15 -10.45 -0.31
C HIS A 11 12.18 -11.24 0.54
N ASP A 12 11.26 -10.55 1.23
CA ASP A 12 10.25 -11.20 2.06
C ASP A 12 8.93 -11.32 1.29
N THR A 13 8.80 -12.43 0.56
CA THR A 13 7.60 -12.68 -0.24
C THR A 13 6.38 -13.00 0.63
N GLY A 14 6.59 -13.47 1.86
CA GLY A 14 5.50 -13.70 2.81
C GLY A 14 4.83 -12.39 3.21
N LEU A 15 5.64 -11.37 3.49
CA LEU A 15 5.11 -10.05 3.83
C LEU A 15 4.40 -9.43 2.63
N LEU A 16 4.95 -9.59 1.43
CA LEU A 16 4.31 -9.12 0.20
C LEU A 16 2.94 -9.80 0.02
N THR A 17 2.87 -11.10 0.24
CA THR A 17 1.62 -11.84 0.12
C THR A 17 0.58 -11.31 1.10
N THR A 18 0.97 -11.03 2.36
CA THR A 18 0.07 -10.45 3.34
C THR A 18 -0.41 -9.07 2.89
N ALA A 19 0.50 -8.24 2.36
CA ALA A 19 0.15 -6.90 1.87
C ALA A 19 -0.88 -6.96 0.75
N MET A 20 -0.88 -8.01 -0.05
CA MET A 20 -1.81 -8.18 -1.17
C MET A 20 -3.07 -8.95 -0.79
N THR A 21 -3.21 -9.40 0.45
CA THR A 21 -4.34 -10.21 0.88
C THR A 21 -5.46 -9.33 1.44
N HIS A 22 -6.54 -9.19 0.68
CA HIS A 22 -7.73 -8.48 1.11
C HIS A 22 -8.48 -9.28 2.17
N SER A 23 -9.22 -8.59 3.05
CA SER A 23 -9.98 -9.25 4.11
C SER A 23 -10.97 -10.28 3.57
N SER A 24 -11.53 -10.03 2.38
CA SER A 24 -12.47 -10.98 1.77
C SER A 24 -11.82 -12.34 1.49
N TYR A 25 -10.57 -12.34 1.08
CA TYR A 25 -9.84 -13.58 0.83
C TYR A 25 -9.58 -14.32 2.15
N ALA A 26 -9.09 -13.60 3.16
CA ALA A 26 -8.84 -14.20 4.48
C ALA A 26 -10.12 -14.78 5.08
N ASN A 27 -11.24 -14.08 4.90
CA ASN A 27 -12.53 -14.53 5.42
C ASN A 27 -13.02 -15.82 4.76
N GLU A 28 -12.69 -16.03 3.49
CA GLU A 28 -13.05 -17.27 2.78
C GLU A 28 -12.12 -18.42 3.11
N HIS A 29 -10.99 -18.14 3.77
CA HIS A 29 -9.99 -19.15 4.11
C HIS A 29 -9.69 -19.14 5.62
N ARG A 30 -10.74 -18.98 6.43
CA ARG A 30 -10.60 -18.87 7.90
C ARG A 30 -9.89 -20.06 8.54
N ASP A 31 -10.11 -21.24 8.01
CA ASP A 31 -9.49 -22.47 8.50
C ASP A 31 -7.97 -22.47 8.32
N GLN A 32 -7.46 -21.64 7.43
CA GLN A 32 -6.03 -21.55 7.16
C GLN A 32 -5.34 -20.45 7.97
N HIS A 33 -6.11 -19.68 8.74
CA HIS A 33 -5.58 -18.59 9.59
C HIS A 33 -4.72 -17.58 8.82
N ILE A 34 -5.15 -17.25 7.61
CA ILE A 34 -4.43 -16.29 6.74
C ILE A 34 -4.67 -14.86 7.27
N GLN A 35 -3.58 -14.10 7.38
CA GLN A 35 -3.65 -12.69 7.76
C GLN A 35 -3.99 -11.84 6.55
N ASN A 36 -4.87 -10.85 6.75
CA ASN A 36 -5.15 -9.84 5.72
C ASN A 36 -4.22 -8.64 5.87
N ASN A 37 -4.40 -7.63 5.02
CA ASN A 37 -3.50 -6.49 4.95
C ASN A 37 -3.90 -5.30 5.82
N GLU A 38 -4.94 -5.42 6.64
CA GLU A 38 -5.47 -4.26 7.38
C GLU A 38 -4.46 -3.65 8.35
N ARG A 39 -3.70 -4.48 9.06
CA ARG A 39 -2.69 -3.98 10.00
C ARG A 39 -1.53 -3.33 9.26
N LEU A 40 -1.14 -3.88 8.12
CA LEU A 40 -0.08 -3.30 7.29
C LEU A 40 -0.54 -1.97 6.68
N GLU A 41 -1.78 -1.90 6.24
CA GLU A 41 -2.36 -0.66 5.74
C GLU A 41 -2.31 0.43 6.80
N PHE A 42 -2.70 0.12 8.04
CA PHE A 42 -2.66 1.05 9.15
C PHE A 42 -1.24 1.60 9.37
N LEU A 43 -0.26 0.71 9.42
CA LEU A 43 1.13 1.13 9.62
C LEU A 43 1.67 1.89 8.41
N GLY A 44 1.31 1.44 7.21
CA GLY A 44 1.73 2.09 5.97
C GLY A 44 1.22 3.51 5.85
N ASP A 45 0.00 3.76 6.30
CA ASP A 45 -0.57 5.11 6.33
C ASP A 45 0.30 6.04 7.18
N SER A 46 0.76 5.56 8.33
CA SER A 46 1.62 6.35 9.22
C SER A 46 2.99 6.61 8.60
N ILE A 47 3.55 5.61 7.93
CA ILE A 47 4.84 5.77 7.24
C ILE A 47 4.72 6.80 6.12
N LEU A 48 3.68 6.71 5.31
CA LEU A 48 3.44 7.68 4.24
C LEU A 48 3.21 9.07 4.79
N GLY A 49 2.53 9.18 5.93
CA GLY A 49 2.32 10.46 6.60
C GLY A 49 3.64 11.11 7.00
N LEU A 50 4.53 10.32 7.58
CA LEU A 50 5.84 10.82 8.00
C LEU A 50 6.70 11.22 6.79
N VAL A 51 6.79 10.34 5.79
CA VAL A 51 7.63 10.57 4.62
C VAL A 51 7.15 11.80 3.84
N SER A 52 5.84 11.91 3.64
CA SER A 52 5.30 13.06 2.91
C SER A 52 5.43 14.35 3.69
N ALA A 53 5.27 14.30 5.01
CA ALA A 53 5.48 15.48 5.86
C ALA A 53 6.94 15.95 5.79
N ASP A 54 7.88 15.01 5.87
CA ASP A 54 9.31 15.30 5.76
C ASP A 54 9.61 15.94 4.41
N TYR A 55 9.06 15.40 3.34
CA TYR A 55 9.26 15.93 1.99
C TYR A 55 8.78 17.37 1.87
N VAL A 56 7.53 17.66 2.25
CA VAL A 56 6.99 19.02 2.09
C VAL A 56 7.67 20.01 3.05
N PHE A 57 8.07 19.55 4.23
CA PHE A 57 8.79 20.37 5.19
C PHE A 57 10.10 20.91 4.58
N HIS A 58 10.86 20.05 3.93
CA HIS A 58 12.14 20.45 3.33
C HIS A 58 11.99 21.15 1.98
N ARG A 59 10.98 20.73 1.21
CA ARG A 59 10.76 21.29 -0.13
C ARG A 59 10.21 22.71 -0.09
N TYR A 60 9.44 23.03 0.96
CA TYR A 60 8.76 24.32 1.09
C TYR A 60 9.09 24.97 2.44
N PRO A 61 10.35 25.41 2.64
CA PRO A 61 10.80 25.83 3.97
C PRO A 61 10.15 27.11 4.51
N HIS A 62 9.50 27.90 3.65
CA HIS A 62 8.89 29.15 4.07
C HIS A 62 7.35 29.09 4.07
N VAL A 63 6.77 27.92 3.86
CA VAL A 63 5.32 27.75 3.79
C VAL A 63 4.78 27.45 5.20
N PRO A 64 3.71 28.15 5.65
CA PRO A 64 3.13 27.90 6.96
C PRO A 64 2.51 26.50 7.09
N GLU A 65 2.39 26.05 8.31
CA GLU A 65 1.90 24.71 8.62
C GLU A 65 0.58 24.38 7.95
N GLY A 66 -0.39 25.29 7.95
CA GLY A 66 -1.69 25.05 7.35
C GLY A 66 -1.61 24.71 5.87
N GLN A 67 -0.69 25.36 5.16
CA GLN A 67 -0.48 25.08 3.74
C GLN A 67 0.32 23.79 3.53
N LEU A 68 1.28 23.51 4.44
CA LEU A 68 2.02 22.25 4.39
C LEU A 68 1.07 21.06 4.55
N THR A 69 0.10 21.18 5.45
CA THR A 69 -0.91 20.14 5.67
C THR A 69 -1.71 19.89 4.39
N LYS A 70 -2.10 20.95 3.68
CA LYS A 70 -2.84 20.82 2.43
C LYS A 70 -1.98 20.19 1.33
N LEU A 71 -0.70 20.59 1.25
CA LEU A 71 0.21 20.02 0.26
C LEU A 71 0.42 18.52 0.49
N ARG A 72 0.61 18.12 1.75
CA ARG A 72 0.76 16.72 2.09
C ARG A 72 -0.47 15.92 1.69
N ALA A 73 -1.66 16.43 2.02
CA ALA A 73 -2.92 15.75 1.70
C ALA A 73 -3.13 15.62 0.19
N ALA A 74 -2.67 16.61 -0.58
CA ALA A 74 -2.78 16.55 -2.04
C ALA A 74 -1.88 15.49 -2.65
N VAL A 75 -0.74 15.21 -2.02
CA VAL A 75 0.20 14.20 -2.51
C VAL A 75 -0.22 12.80 -2.07
N VAL A 76 -0.61 12.65 -0.80
CA VAL A 76 -0.97 11.34 -0.24
C VAL A 76 -2.47 11.28 -0.06
N CYS A 77 -3.16 10.91 -1.11
CA CYS A 77 -4.61 10.73 -1.10
C CYS A 77 -4.95 9.41 -1.80
N GLU A 78 -6.19 8.97 -1.64
CA GLU A 78 -6.62 7.70 -2.20
C GLU A 78 -6.38 7.64 -3.71
N GLN A 79 -6.67 8.72 -4.42
CA GLN A 79 -6.51 8.74 -5.88
C GLN A 79 -5.07 8.52 -6.30
N THR A 80 -4.12 9.20 -5.65
CA THR A 80 -2.70 9.04 -5.95
C THR A 80 -2.23 7.62 -5.64
N LEU A 81 -2.62 7.09 -4.48
CA LEU A 81 -2.25 5.74 -4.08
C LEU A 81 -2.81 4.70 -5.05
N TYR A 82 -4.04 4.91 -5.49
CA TYR A 82 -4.69 4.06 -6.48
C TYR A 82 -3.90 4.05 -7.80
N GLU A 83 -3.54 5.23 -8.29
CA GLU A 83 -2.82 5.33 -9.57
C GLU A 83 -1.45 4.67 -9.49
N VAL A 84 -0.73 4.89 -8.40
CA VAL A 84 0.58 4.26 -8.20
C VAL A 84 0.42 2.73 -8.11
N ALA A 85 -0.57 2.26 -7.35
CA ALA A 85 -0.81 0.83 -7.24
C ALA A 85 -1.10 0.19 -8.59
N LYS A 86 -1.87 0.87 -9.43
CA LYS A 86 -2.14 0.40 -10.80
C LYS A 86 -0.87 0.33 -11.64
N GLU A 87 -0.05 1.38 -11.57
CA GLU A 87 1.21 1.41 -12.32
C GLU A 87 2.14 0.29 -11.90
N LEU A 88 2.15 -0.03 -10.60
CA LEU A 88 2.97 -1.12 -10.08
C LEU A 88 2.39 -2.50 -10.38
N GLY A 89 1.16 -2.56 -10.90
CA GLY A 89 0.52 -3.83 -11.22
C GLY A 89 -0.06 -4.56 -10.02
N LEU A 90 -0.33 -3.85 -8.92
CA LEU A 90 -0.85 -4.49 -7.72
C LEU A 90 -2.23 -5.11 -7.94
N ASP A 91 -3.01 -4.58 -8.89
CA ASP A 91 -4.31 -5.13 -9.23
C ASP A 91 -4.19 -6.60 -9.68
N HIS A 92 -3.08 -6.99 -10.28
CA HIS A 92 -2.84 -8.37 -10.69
C HIS A 92 -2.36 -9.26 -9.55
N LEU A 93 -1.86 -8.67 -8.47
CA LEU A 93 -1.31 -9.42 -7.33
C LEU A 93 -2.32 -9.62 -6.20
N LEU A 94 -3.42 -8.87 -6.20
CA LEU A 94 -4.41 -8.91 -5.14
C LEU A 94 -5.03 -10.29 -4.98
N LEU A 95 -5.18 -10.72 -3.72
CA LEU A 95 -5.92 -11.92 -3.37
C LEU A 95 -7.26 -11.48 -2.81
N LEU A 96 -8.32 -11.77 -3.55
CA LEU A 96 -9.69 -11.37 -3.22
C LEU A 96 -10.57 -12.59 -3.04
N GLY A 97 -11.56 -12.48 -2.15
CA GLY A 97 -12.61 -13.48 -2.06
C GLY A 97 -13.50 -13.40 -3.29
N ARG A 98 -14.30 -14.45 -3.52
CA ARG A 98 -15.15 -14.53 -4.71
C ARG A 98 -16.16 -13.39 -4.82
N GLY A 99 -16.79 -13.03 -3.69
CA GLY A 99 -17.77 -11.94 -3.69
C GLY A 99 -17.14 -10.62 -4.05
N GLU A 100 -15.98 -10.33 -3.50
CA GLU A 100 -15.26 -9.10 -3.78
C GLU A 100 -14.78 -9.06 -5.24
N GLU A 101 -14.27 -10.20 -5.73
CA GLU A 101 -13.84 -10.30 -7.13
C GLU A 101 -15.01 -10.06 -8.08
N ASN A 102 -16.14 -10.71 -7.82
CA ASN A 102 -17.33 -10.58 -8.67
C ASN A 102 -17.92 -9.17 -8.61
N GLY A 103 -17.74 -8.48 -7.49
CA GLY A 103 -18.22 -7.11 -7.32
C GLY A 103 -17.28 -6.05 -7.85
N GLY A 104 -16.19 -6.44 -8.51
CA GLY A 104 -15.25 -5.49 -9.11
C GLY A 104 -14.17 -4.99 -8.18
N GLY A 105 -13.93 -5.69 -7.06
CA GLY A 105 -12.94 -5.25 -6.06
C GLY A 105 -11.54 -5.06 -6.62
N ARG A 106 -11.15 -5.87 -7.61
CA ARG A 106 -9.82 -5.81 -8.19
C ARG A 106 -9.54 -4.46 -8.87
N LYS A 107 -10.58 -3.75 -9.28
CA LYS A 107 -10.45 -2.43 -9.92
C LYS A 107 -10.92 -1.30 -9.03
N ARG A 108 -11.33 -1.60 -7.78
CA ARG A 108 -11.86 -0.57 -6.88
C ARG A 108 -10.74 0.28 -6.32
N PRO A 109 -10.81 1.63 -6.46
CA PRO A 109 -9.73 2.50 -6.00
C PRO A 109 -9.35 2.33 -4.53
N SER A 110 -10.34 2.15 -3.64
CA SER A 110 -10.04 1.99 -2.21
C SER A 110 -9.25 0.72 -1.93
N VAL A 111 -9.59 -0.37 -2.61
CA VAL A 111 -8.90 -1.66 -2.42
C VAL A 111 -7.44 -1.55 -2.88
N LEU A 112 -7.23 -0.92 -4.03
CA LEU A 112 -5.87 -0.74 -4.55
C LEU A 112 -5.05 0.23 -3.71
N ALA A 113 -5.67 1.33 -3.26
CA ALA A 113 -4.99 2.29 -2.40
C ALA A 113 -4.56 1.63 -1.08
N ASP A 114 -5.43 0.82 -0.49
CA ASP A 114 -5.14 0.12 0.77
C ASP A 114 -3.98 -0.86 0.60
N SER A 115 -3.95 -1.58 -0.50
CA SER A 115 -2.84 -2.51 -0.77
C SER A 115 -1.54 -1.74 -1.00
N GLY A 116 -1.62 -0.56 -1.61
CA GLY A 116 -0.46 0.32 -1.78
C GLY A 116 0.11 0.77 -0.45
N GLU A 117 -0.75 1.13 0.50
CA GLU A 117 -0.30 1.50 1.84
C GLU A 117 0.37 0.32 2.55
N ALA A 118 -0.21 -0.87 2.43
CA ALA A 118 0.38 -2.06 3.03
C ALA A 118 1.74 -2.38 2.41
N LEU A 119 1.89 -2.17 1.11
CA LEU A 119 3.15 -2.40 0.40
C LEU A 119 4.27 -1.50 0.92
N VAL A 120 3.95 -0.28 1.33
CA VAL A 120 4.93 0.65 1.87
C VAL A 120 5.65 0.06 3.09
N VAL A 121 4.93 -0.68 3.93
CA VAL A 121 5.53 -1.33 5.09
C VAL A 121 6.57 -2.35 4.63
N ASN A 122 6.23 -3.14 3.62
CA ASN A 122 7.14 -4.15 3.08
C ASN A 122 8.44 -3.50 2.60
N ILE A 123 8.32 -2.41 1.84
CA ILE A 123 9.48 -1.69 1.33
C ILE A 123 10.31 -1.12 2.49
N ALA A 124 9.66 -0.49 3.47
CA ALA A 124 10.36 0.13 4.61
C ALA A 124 11.12 -0.91 5.42
N VAL A 125 10.52 -2.07 5.68
CA VAL A 125 11.16 -3.15 6.43
C VAL A 125 12.37 -3.67 5.67
N GLU A 126 12.24 -3.88 4.36
CA GLU A 126 13.33 -4.42 3.55
C GLU A 126 14.48 -3.42 3.41
N GLN A 127 14.18 -2.13 3.36
CA GLN A 127 15.24 -1.11 3.33
C GLN A 127 16.05 -1.12 4.60
N ASN A 128 15.42 -1.32 5.75
CA ASN A 128 16.14 -1.42 7.02
C ASN A 128 17.05 -2.66 7.10
N LEU A 129 16.61 -3.77 6.52
CA LEU A 129 17.31 -5.05 6.62
C LEU A 129 18.31 -5.28 5.48
N HIS A 130 18.02 -4.79 4.30
CA HIS A 130 18.76 -5.14 3.08
C HIS A 130 19.19 -3.96 2.24
N GLY A 131 18.66 -2.77 2.50
CA GLY A 131 18.84 -1.60 1.64
C GLY A 131 20.14 -0.84 1.83
N LYS A 132 21.04 -1.35 2.61
CA LYS A 132 22.30 -0.63 2.89
C LYS A 132 23.46 -1.15 2.10
#